data_353541daae8f18f7cc9bdf310fa25c67
#
_entry.id   353541daae8f18f7cc9bdf310fa25c67
#
_cell.length_a   1.000
_cell.length_b   1.000
_cell.length_c   1.000
_cell.angle_alpha   90.00
_cell.angle_beta   90.00
_cell.angle_gamma   90.00
#
_symmetry.space_group_name_H-M   'P 1'
#
loop_
_entity.id
_entity.type
_entity.pdbx_description
1 polymer ?
#
loop_
_entity_poly.entity_id
_entity_poly.type
_entity_poly.pdbx_seq_one_letter_code
_entity_poly.pdbx_strand_id
1 'polypeptide(L)'
;ALPLVVEGQRHGALAQDVAETATLEAGVRALVIDRPVHILVNNTGGPPGGRALDAGADDYLAAFQRHLLANQVLASAVVPGMRAAHWGRIINVISTSVKEPIANLGVSNTIRGAVASWAKTLSRELGADGITVNNVLPGYTRTQRLEQILHDRIQATGKDEATVSATMLATVPAGRFAEAHEIA
;
A
#
# COMPACT_ATOMS: atom_id res chain seq x y z
N ALA A 1 0.26 -16.54 0.27
CA ALA A 1 0.83 -17.52 -0.65
C ALA A 1 2.18 -16.99 -1.11
N LEU A 2 3.23 -17.81 -1.02
CA LEU A 2 4.52 -17.48 -1.60
C LEU A 2 4.40 -17.48 -3.13
N PRO A 3 5.05 -16.55 -3.83
CA PRO A 3 4.94 -16.43 -5.27
C PRO A 3 5.49 -17.64 -5.99
N LEU A 4 5.07 -17.82 -7.22
CA LEU A 4 5.60 -18.80 -8.17
C LEU A 4 7.13 -18.78 -8.16
N VAL A 5 7.73 -19.90 -7.82
CA VAL A 5 9.19 -20.08 -7.91
C VAL A 5 9.53 -20.27 -9.39
N VAL A 6 10.22 -19.29 -9.96
CA VAL A 6 10.80 -19.42 -11.29
C VAL A 6 12.18 -20.07 -11.11
N GLU A 7 12.46 -21.10 -11.89
CA GLU A 7 13.72 -21.84 -11.81
C GLU A 7 14.92 -20.89 -11.98
N GLY A 8 15.89 -20.98 -11.06
CA GLY A 8 17.06 -20.08 -11.02
C GLY A 8 16.87 -18.79 -10.21
N GLN A 9 15.68 -18.45 -9.73
CA GLN A 9 15.46 -17.31 -8.84
C GLN A 9 15.74 -17.70 -7.38
N ARG A 10 16.41 -16.80 -6.66
CA ARG A 10 16.62 -16.93 -5.21
C ARG A 10 15.62 -16.04 -4.49
N HIS A 11 14.74 -16.64 -3.72
CA HIS A 11 13.80 -15.94 -2.85
C HIS A 11 14.39 -15.80 -1.45
N GLY A 12 14.16 -14.66 -0.82
CA GLY A 12 14.45 -14.41 0.59
C GLY A 12 13.23 -13.83 1.28
N ALA A 13 13.14 -14.03 2.58
CA ALA A 13 12.10 -13.44 3.41
C ALA A 13 12.74 -12.76 4.61
N LEU A 14 12.23 -11.57 4.94
CA LEU A 14 12.56 -10.84 6.15
C LEU A 14 11.26 -10.70 6.96
N ALA A 15 11.17 -11.42 8.07
CA ALA A 15 10.02 -11.35 8.96
C ALA A 15 10.19 -10.18 9.94
N GLN A 16 9.57 -9.04 9.62
CA GLN A 16 9.58 -7.84 10.48
C GLN A 16 8.24 -7.12 10.45
N ASP A 17 7.89 -6.47 11.56
CA ASP A 17 6.78 -5.50 11.56
C ASP A 17 7.26 -4.23 10.86
N VAL A 18 6.55 -3.84 9.80
CA VAL A 18 6.86 -2.63 9.04
C VAL A 18 6.65 -1.34 9.85
N ALA A 19 5.94 -1.40 10.97
CA ALA A 19 5.79 -0.28 11.89
C ALA A 19 7.07 -0.02 12.69
N GLU A 20 7.93 -1.04 12.88
CA GLU A 20 9.21 -0.93 13.56
C GLU A 20 10.29 -0.44 12.58
N THR A 21 10.19 0.83 12.20
CA THR A 21 10.99 1.38 11.09
C THR A 21 12.50 1.30 11.28
N ALA A 22 13.01 1.37 12.52
CA ALA A 22 14.45 1.26 12.79
C ALA A 22 14.98 -0.17 12.51
N THR A 23 14.24 -1.20 12.95
CA THR A 23 14.60 -2.59 12.70
C THR A 23 14.38 -2.96 11.23
N LEU A 24 13.33 -2.43 10.62
CA LEU A 24 13.06 -2.57 9.17
C LEU A 24 14.23 -1.98 8.35
N GLU A 25 14.68 -0.77 8.68
CA GLU A 25 15.80 -0.12 8.00
C GLU A 25 17.08 -0.97 8.10
N ALA A 26 17.43 -1.39 9.30
CA ALA A 26 18.63 -2.20 9.52
C ALA A 26 18.59 -3.52 8.75
N GLY A 27 17.44 -4.21 8.77
CA GLY A 27 17.24 -5.47 8.06
C GLY A 27 17.32 -5.31 6.54
N VAL A 28 16.67 -4.28 5.99
CA VAL A 28 16.70 -4.06 4.54
C VAL A 28 18.08 -3.58 4.08
N ARG A 29 18.75 -2.70 4.82
CA ARG A 29 20.13 -2.28 4.50
C ARG A 29 21.09 -3.47 4.46
N ALA A 30 20.97 -4.41 5.39
CA ALA A 30 21.77 -5.64 5.37
C ALA A 30 21.50 -6.49 4.12
N LEU A 31 20.24 -6.58 3.68
CA LEU A 31 19.86 -7.34 2.48
C LEU A 31 20.41 -6.74 1.18
N VAL A 32 20.46 -5.41 1.08
CA VAL A 32 20.84 -4.72 -0.17
C VAL A 32 22.35 -4.53 -0.34
N ILE A 33 23.16 -4.84 0.66
CA ILE A 33 24.65 -4.75 0.57
C ILE A 33 25.16 -5.58 -0.60
N ASP A 34 24.77 -6.86 -0.65
CA ASP A 34 25.25 -7.81 -1.66
C ASP A 34 24.28 -7.97 -2.84
N ARG A 35 23.06 -7.46 -2.71
CA ARG A 35 21.97 -7.66 -3.68
C ARG A 35 21.17 -6.38 -3.86
N PRO A 36 21.59 -5.50 -4.78
CA PRO A 36 20.83 -4.27 -5.04
C PRO A 36 19.40 -4.61 -5.48
N VAL A 37 18.44 -3.91 -4.90
CA VAL A 37 17.03 -4.01 -5.24
C VAL A 37 16.72 -2.93 -6.28
N HIS A 38 16.21 -3.33 -7.43
CA HIS A 38 15.88 -2.41 -8.52
C HIS A 38 14.38 -2.18 -8.68
N ILE A 39 13.54 -3.05 -8.11
CA ILE A 39 12.08 -2.90 -8.08
C ILE A 39 11.62 -3.01 -6.63
N LEU A 40 11.00 -1.94 -6.12
CA LEU A 40 10.39 -1.90 -4.78
C LEU A 40 8.87 -1.80 -4.94
N VAL A 41 8.14 -2.78 -4.39
CA VAL A 41 6.68 -2.73 -4.30
C VAL A 41 6.28 -2.52 -2.84
N ASN A 42 5.73 -1.36 -2.53
CA ASN A 42 5.20 -1.03 -1.22
C ASN A 42 3.72 -1.44 -1.14
N ASN A 43 3.43 -2.47 -0.36
CA ASN A 43 2.07 -2.97 -0.13
C ASN A 43 1.89 -3.42 1.31
N THR A 44 1.10 -2.69 2.08
CA THR A 44 0.81 -2.97 3.49
C THR A 44 -0.68 -3.03 3.75
N GLY A 45 -1.11 -3.77 4.78
CA GLY A 45 -2.50 -3.84 5.22
C GLY A 45 -3.04 -2.47 5.63
N GLY A 46 -4.27 -2.14 5.22
CA GLY A 46 -4.89 -0.85 5.53
C GLY A 46 -5.29 -0.72 7.01
N PRO A 47 -5.40 0.52 7.53
CA PRO A 47 -5.89 0.77 8.89
C PRO A 47 -7.37 0.37 9.02
N PRO A 48 -7.89 0.22 10.26
CA PRO A 48 -9.30 -0.04 10.51
C PRO A 48 -10.22 0.95 9.82
N GLY A 49 -11.47 0.55 9.54
CA GLY A 49 -12.52 1.45 9.08
C GLY A 49 -12.95 2.42 10.17
N GLY A 50 -13.60 3.52 9.78
CA GLY A 50 -14.13 4.51 10.70
C GLY A 50 -14.22 5.89 10.06
N ARG A 51 -15.02 6.78 10.69
CA ARG A 51 -15.10 8.18 10.26
C ARG A 51 -13.84 8.92 10.66
N ALA A 52 -13.40 9.87 9.84
CA ALA A 52 -12.18 10.62 10.08
C ALA A 52 -12.19 11.38 11.42
N LEU A 53 -13.34 11.91 11.81
CA LEU A 53 -13.48 12.71 13.03
C LEU A 53 -13.54 11.86 14.32
N ASP A 54 -13.91 10.57 14.17
CA ASP A 54 -14.01 9.64 15.32
C ASP A 54 -12.67 8.95 15.64
N ALA A 55 -11.70 9.03 14.72
CA ALA A 55 -10.37 8.45 14.91
C ALA A 55 -9.49 9.35 15.81
N GLY A 56 -8.76 8.72 16.72
CA GLY A 56 -7.81 9.40 17.59
C GLY A 56 -6.47 9.71 16.88
N ALA A 57 -5.65 10.53 17.52
CA ALA A 57 -4.31 10.85 17.03
C ALA A 57 -3.45 9.60 16.85
N ASP A 58 -3.57 8.62 17.72
CA ASP A 58 -2.80 7.37 17.68
C ASP A 58 -3.15 6.52 16.48
N ASP A 59 -4.42 6.53 16.00
CA ASP A 59 -4.83 5.83 14.78
C ASP A 59 -4.12 6.41 13.54
N TYR A 60 -4.02 7.74 13.49
CA TYR A 60 -3.31 8.43 12.42
C TYR A 60 -1.81 8.18 12.48
N LEU A 61 -1.20 8.23 13.67
CA LEU A 61 0.23 7.98 13.87
C LEU A 61 0.60 6.55 13.49
N ALA A 62 -0.17 5.57 13.93
CA ALA A 62 0.05 4.16 13.59
C ALA A 62 -0.06 3.91 12.08
N ALA A 63 -1.06 4.52 11.42
CA ALA A 63 -1.22 4.40 9.98
C ALA A 63 -0.10 5.12 9.22
N PHE A 64 0.32 6.30 9.67
CA PHE A 64 1.43 7.06 9.10
C PHE A 64 2.74 6.27 9.18
N GLN A 65 3.01 5.67 10.33
CA GLN A 65 4.16 4.81 10.56
C GLN A 65 4.22 3.66 9.57
N ARG A 66 3.13 2.90 9.45
CA ARG A 66 3.06 1.68 8.62
C ARG A 66 3.07 1.95 7.12
N HIS A 67 2.54 3.08 6.68
CA HIS A 67 2.37 3.34 5.26
C HIS A 67 3.38 4.33 4.71
N LEU A 68 3.59 5.48 5.38
CA LEU A 68 4.47 6.50 4.83
C LEU A 68 5.90 6.33 5.31
N LEU A 69 6.13 6.20 6.63
CA LEU A 69 7.49 6.09 7.15
C LEU A 69 8.13 4.76 6.75
N ALA A 70 7.40 3.67 6.77
CA ALA A 70 7.90 2.39 6.26
C ALA A 70 8.33 2.49 4.78
N ASN A 71 7.48 3.09 3.93
CA ASN A 71 7.81 3.29 2.51
C ASN A 71 9.05 4.20 2.34
N GLN A 72 9.18 5.26 3.14
CA GLN A 72 10.33 6.16 3.12
C GLN A 72 11.62 5.43 3.50
N VAL A 73 11.58 4.61 4.54
CA VAL A 73 12.73 3.82 5.00
C VAL A 73 13.15 2.81 3.92
N LEU A 74 12.20 2.08 3.36
CA LEU A 74 12.46 1.13 2.27
C LEU A 74 13.06 1.82 1.04
N ALA A 75 12.47 2.94 0.61
CA ALA A 75 12.98 3.71 -0.52
C ALA A 75 14.41 4.21 -0.25
N SER A 76 14.67 4.77 0.93
CA SER A 76 16.00 5.25 1.32
C SER A 76 17.06 4.16 1.31
N ALA A 77 16.68 2.93 1.63
CA ALA A 77 17.59 1.79 1.63
C ALA A 77 17.93 1.29 0.22
N VAL A 78 16.96 1.32 -0.72
CA VAL A 78 17.14 0.73 -2.07
C VAL A 78 17.58 1.73 -3.13
N VAL A 79 17.25 3.01 -3.00
CA VAL A 79 17.57 4.07 -3.98
C VAL A 79 19.04 4.18 -4.31
N PRO A 80 20.01 4.05 -3.37
CA PRO A 80 21.42 4.08 -3.71
C PRO A 80 21.82 3.05 -4.77
N GLY A 81 21.33 1.80 -4.67
CA GLY A 81 21.56 0.75 -5.66
C GLY A 81 20.88 1.05 -7.01
N MET A 82 19.67 1.60 -6.99
CA MET A 82 18.95 2.03 -8.20
C MET A 82 19.70 3.16 -8.92
N ARG A 83 20.25 4.15 -8.18
CA ARG A 83 21.07 5.23 -8.72
C ARG A 83 22.33 4.69 -9.38
N ALA A 84 23.05 3.79 -8.72
CA ALA A 84 24.26 3.19 -9.28
C ALA A 84 23.97 2.42 -10.60
N ALA A 85 22.78 1.85 -10.74
CA ALA A 85 22.34 1.17 -11.95
C ALA A 85 21.72 2.10 -13.00
N HIS A 86 21.50 3.38 -12.70
CA HIS A 86 20.71 4.32 -13.51
C HIS A 86 19.34 3.77 -13.90
N TRP A 87 18.75 2.92 -13.04
CA TRP A 87 17.48 2.27 -13.28
C TRP A 87 16.83 1.83 -11.96
N GLY A 88 15.54 2.13 -11.81
CA GLY A 88 14.76 1.67 -10.65
C GLY A 88 13.26 1.89 -10.86
N ARG A 89 12.47 1.09 -10.11
CA ARG A 89 11.00 1.19 -10.12
C ARG A 89 10.50 1.11 -8.69
N ILE A 90 9.80 2.15 -8.24
CA ILE A 90 9.10 2.18 -6.96
C ILE A 90 7.61 2.20 -7.27
N ILE A 91 6.88 1.22 -6.74
CA ILE A 91 5.46 1.02 -6.97
C ILE A 91 4.76 0.99 -5.63
N ASN A 92 3.84 1.93 -5.39
CA ASN A 92 3.07 1.98 -4.15
C ASN A 92 1.64 1.51 -4.43
N VAL A 93 1.20 0.47 -3.74
CA VAL A 93 -0.19 0.01 -3.76
C VAL A 93 -0.98 0.84 -2.76
N ILE A 94 -1.74 1.82 -3.24
CA ILE A 94 -2.50 2.75 -2.40
C ILE A 94 -4.01 2.50 -2.50
N SER A 95 -4.79 3.37 -3.10
CA SER A 95 -6.26 3.20 -3.21
C SER A 95 -6.85 4.21 -4.19
N THR A 96 -7.98 3.90 -4.79
CA THR A 96 -8.83 4.86 -5.51
C THR A 96 -9.27 6.02 -4.61
N SER A 97 -9.26 5.84 -3.29
CA SER A 97 -9.64 6.87 -2.31
C SER A 97 -8.79 8.14 -2.36
N VAL A 98 -7.62 8.11 -3.00
CA VAL A 98 -6.79 9.31 -3.24
C VAL A 98 -7.38 10.23 -4.32
N LYS A 99 -8.31 9.73 -5.12
CA LYS A 99 -9.07 10.50 -6.11
C LYS A 99 -10.45 10.91 -5.58
N GLU A 100 -11.11 9.95 -4.93
CA GLU A 100 -12.42 10.16 -4.33
C GLU A 100 -12.48 9.47 -2.97
N PRO A 101 -12.58 10.23 -1.85
CA PRO A 101 -12.58 9.65 -0.52
C PRO A 101 -13.72 8.65 -0.32
N ILE A 102 -13.40 7.48 0.18
CA ILE A 102 -14.38 6.42 0.46
C ILE A 102 -14.96 6.63 1.86
N ALA A 103 -16.29 6.65 1.98
CA ALA A 103 -16.97 6.81 3.25
C ALA A 103 -16.54 5.73 4.27
N ASN A 104 -16.39 6.13 5.52
CA ASN A 104 -15.95 5.28 6.64
C ASN A 104 -14.54 4.68 6.48
N LEU A 105 -13.66 5.34 5.72
CA LEU A 105 -12.23 5.01 5.63
C LEU A 105 -11.37 6.25 5.92
N GLY A 106 -11.74 7.05 6.92
CA GLY A 106 -11.17 8.37 7.17
C GLY A 106 -9.66 8.40 7.31
N VAL A 107 -9.11 7.59 8.20
CA VAL A 107 -7.64 7.47 8.39
C VAL A 107 -6.97 6.98 7.11
N SER A 108 -7.53 5.93 6.49
CA SER A 108 -6.98 5.36 5.25
C SER A 108 -6.95 6.38 4.10
N ASN A 109 -8.03 7.12 3.89
CA ASN A 109 -8.11 8.16 2.85
C ASN A 109 -6.99 9.20 3.02
N THR A 110 -6.82 9.68 4.26
CA THR A 110 -5.81 10.69 4.62
C THR A 110 -4.39 10.18 4.37
N ILE A 111 -4.07 9.00 4.89
CA ILE A 111 -2.72 8.46 4.81
C ILE A 111 -2.37 8.03 3.39
N ARG A 112 -3.32 7.44 2.63
CA ARG A 112 -3.09 7.11 1.21
C ARG A 112 -2.90 8.36 0.36
N GLY A 113 -3.58 9.46 0.68
CA GLY A 113 -3.34 10.77 0.08
C GLY A 113 -1.93 11.31 0.35
N ALA A 114 -1.45 11.17 1.60
CA ALA A 114 -0.08 11.54 1.95
C ALA A 114 0.96 10.72 1.18
N VAL A 115 0.78 9.39 1.06
CA VAL A 115 1.65 8.53 0.25
C VAL A 115 1.64 8.95 -1.23
N ALA A 116 0.47 9.30 -1.78
CA ALA A 116 0.38 9.75 -3.17
C ALA A 116 1.18 11.04 -3.42
N SER A 117 1.12 12.01 -2.50
CA SER A 117 1.88 13.26 -2.56
C SER A 117 3.38 12.99 -2.42
N TRP A 118 3.79 12.19 -1.44
CA TRP A 118 5.17 11.76 -1.25
C TRP A 118 5.74 11.07 -2.50
N ALA A 119 5.00 10.13 -3.09
CA ALA A 119 5.41 9.43 -4.31
C ALA A 119 5.62 10.40 -5.48
N LYS A 120 4.74 11.42 -5.62
CA LYS A 120 4.88 12.44 -6.66
C LYS A 120 6.11 13.30 -6.45
N THR A 121 6.43 13.64 -5.21
CA THR A 121 7.67 14.37 -4.85
C THR A 121 8.89 13.55 -5.25
N LEU A 122 8.97 12.29 -4.78
CA LEU A 122 10.09 11.41 -5.13
C LEU A 122 10.24 11.20 -6.65
N SER A 123 9.13 11.13 -7.39
CA SER A 123 9.20 10.93 -8.85
C SER A 123 9.94 12.07 -9.56
N ARG A 124 9.87 13.29 -9.00
CA ARG A 124 10.60 14.46 -9.53
C ARG A 124 12.05 14.45 -9.11
N GLU A 125 12.34 14.05 -7.87
CA GLU A 125 13.69 14.02 -7.32
C GLU A 125 14.56 12.92 -7.95
N LEU A 126 13.95 11.79 -8.32
CA LEU A 126 14.64 10.59 -8.79
C LEU A 126 14.58 10.39 -10.31
N GLY A 127 13.78 11.20 -11.01
CA GLY A 127 13.57 11.03 -12.45
C GLY A 127 14.86 11.14 -13.28
N ALA A 128 15.76 12.06 -12.94
CA ALA A 128 17.05 12.21 -13.60
C ALA A 128 17.98 11.00 -13.41
N ASP A 129 17.76 10.21 -12.36
CA ASP A 129 18.51 8.99 -12.08
C ASP A 129 17.97 7.75 -12.83
N GLY A 130 16.97 7.92 -13.71
CA GLY A 130 16.33 6.80 -14.41
C GLY A 130 15.37 5.98 -13.53
N ILE A 131 14.97 6.53 -12.37
CA ILE A 131 14.09 5.88 -11.41
C ILE A 131 12.68 6.45 -11.55
N THR A 132 11.67 5.57 -11.67
CA THR A 132 10.27 5.98 -11.68
C THR A 132 9.57 5.61 -10.37
N VAL A 133 8.65 6.47 -9.93
CA VAL A 133 7.82 6.23 -8.74
C VAL A 133 6.36 6.35 -9.15
N ASN A 134 5.62 5.26 -9.02
CA ASN A 134 4.23 5.15 -9.46
C ASN A 134 3.32 4.63 -8.35
N ASN A 135 2.04 4.94 -8.47
CA ASN A 135 1.01 4.47 -7.57
C ASN A 135 0.01 3.59 -8.33
N VAL A 136 -0.27 2.42 -7.80
CA VAL A 136 -1.39 1.57 -8.20
C VAL A 136 -2.56 1.89 -7.28
N LEU A 137 -3.72 2.14 -7.84
CA LEU A 137 -4.93 2.55 -7.12
C LEU A 137 -6.01 1.46 -7.20
N PRO A 138 -5.92 0.39 -6.42
CA PRO A 138 -6.96 -0.63 -6.41
C PRO A 138 -8.30 -0.05 -5.96
N GLY A 139 -9.38 -0.51 -6.61
CA GLY A 139 -10.74 -0.38 -6.12
C GLY A 139 -11.10 -1.51 -5.15
N TYR A 140 -12.38 -1.87 -5.11
CA TYR A 140 -12.84 -3.00 -4.30
C TYR A 140 -12.37 -4.32 -4.92
N THR A 141 -11.43 -4.97 -4.25
CA THR A 141 -10.78 -6.21 -4.70
C THR A 141 -11.05 -7.32 -3.69
N ARG A 142 -11.42 -8.52 -4.16
CA ARG A 142 -11.70 -9.70 -3.32
C ARG A 142 -10.45 -10.14 -2.57
N THR A 143 -10.36 -9.74 -1.34
CA THR A 143 -9.27 -10.01 -0.40
C THR A 143 -9.84 -9.97 1.01
N GLN A 144 -9.10 -10.47 1.98
CA GLN A 144 -9.44 -10.31 3.40
C GLN A 144 -9.80 -8.87 3.79
N ARG A 145 -9.19 -7.88 3.13
CA ARG A 145 -9.51 -6.46 3.37
C ARG A 145 -10.92 -6.09 2.93
N LEU A 146 -11.40 -6.62 1.83
CA LEU A 146 -12.79 -6.40 1.39
C LEU A 146 -13.77 -7.04 2.35
N GLU A 147 -13.51 -8.27 2.80
CA GLU A 147 -14.33 -8.96 3.80
C GLU A 147 -14.46 -8.15 5.09
N GLN A 148 -13.34 -7.59 5.59
CA GLN A 148 -13.36 -6.72 6.75
C GLN A 148 -14.20 -5.45 6.51
N ILE A 149 -14.05 -4.80 5.36
CA ILE A 149 -14.84 -3.59 5.02
C ILE A 149 -16.33 -3.92 4.91
N LEU A 150 -16.70 -5.06 4.34
CA LEU A 150 -18.08 -5.53 4.28
C LEU A 150 -18.64 -5.76 5.69
N HIS A 151 -17.91 -6.50 6.52
CA HIS A 151 -18.28 -6.74 7.90
C HIS A 151 -18.50 -5.44 8.68
N ASP A 152 -17.54 -4.51 8.63
CA ASP A 152 -17.63 -3.22 9.32
C ASP A 152 -18.85 -2.40 8.87
N ARG A 153 -19.17 -2.42 7.56
CA ARG A 153 -20.34 -1.73 7.01
C ARG A 153 -21.66 -2.38 7.40
N ILE A 154 -21.72 -3.71 7.44
CA ILE A 154 -22.90 -4.47 7.91
C ILE A 154 -23.17 -4.08 9.37
N GLN A 155 -22.15 -4.12 10.22
CA GLN A 155 -22.27 -3.74 11.63
C GLN A 155 -22.69 -2.27 11.81
N ALA A 156 -22.10 -1.35 11.05
CA ALA A 156 -22.41 0.07 11.15
C ALA A 156 -23.80 0.47 10.64
N THR A 157 -24.35 -0.30 9.69
CA THR A 157 -25.62 0.06 9.03
C THR A 157 -26.80 -0.83 9.42
N GLY A 158 -26.55 -2.01 10.01
CA GLY A 158 -27.58 -3.02 10.30
C GLY A 158 -28.20 -3.66 9.04
N LYS A 159 -27.65 -3.40 7.87
CA LYS A 159 -28.12 -3.95 6.59
C LYS A 159 -27.50 -5.31 6.31
N ASP A 160 -28.17 -6.12 5.50
CA ASP A 160 -27.63 -7.38 5.02
C ASP A 160 -26.47 -7.20 4.02
N GLU A 161 -25.67 -8.22 3.83
CA GLU A 161 -24.50 -8.22 2.96
C GLU A 161 -24.84 -7.90 1.50
N ALA A 162 -25.97 -8.41 0.99
CA ALA A 162 -26.38 -8.18 -0.39
C ALA A 162 -26.67 -6.70 -0.64
N THR A 163 -27.35 -6.05 0.29
CA THR A 163 -27.65 -4.61 0.23
C THR A 163 -26.39 -3.76 0.33
N VAL A 164 -25.46 -4.11 1.24
CA VAL A 164 -24.18 -3.42 1.40
C VAL A 164 -23.33 -3.58 0.14
N SER A 165 -23.21 -4.81 -0.36
CA SER A 165 -22.45 -5.09 -1.60
C SER A 165 -23.03 -4.37 -2.80
N ALA A 166 -24.36 -4.38 -2.98
CA ALA A 166 -25.02 -3.65 -4.07
C ALA A 166 -24.72 -2.15 -4.01
N THR A 167 -24.75 -1.55 -2.80
CA THR A 167 -24.41 -0.14 -2.61
C THR A 167 -22.96 0.18 -3.00
N MET A 168 -22.03 -0.73 -2.68
CA MET A 168 -20.63 -0.58 -3.06
C MET A 168 -20.45 -0.73 -4.56
N LEU A 169 -21.07 -1.74 -5.16
CA LEU A 169 -20.98 -2.03 -6.59
C LEU A 169 -21.60 -0.94 -7.47
N ALA A 170 -22.59 -0.21 -6.98
CA ALA A 170 -23.18 0.93 -7.69
C ALA A 170 -22.15 2.01 -8.06
N THR A 171 -21.02 2.06 -7.37
CA THR A 171 -19.91 2.99 -7.65
C THR A 171 -18.82 2.39 -8.55
N VAL A 172 -18.96 1.11 -8.93
CA VAL A 172 -17.99 0.39 -9.75
C VAL A 172 -18.54 0.21 -11.16
N PRO A 173 -17.97 0.87 -12.19
CA PRO A 173 -18.49 0.77 -13.55
C PRO A 173 -18.57 -0.66 -14.10
N ALA A 174 -17.66 -1.55 -13.68
CA ALA A 174 -17.66 -2.96 -14.07
C ALA A 174 -18.77 -3.79 -13.40
N GLY A 175 -19.53 -3.24 -12.43
CA GLY A 175 -20.61 -3.92 -11.71
C GLY A 175 -20.18 -5.13 -10.88
N ARG A 176 -18.88 -5.32 -10.64
CA ARG A 176 -18.33 -6.43 -9.86
C ARG A 176 -17.10 -5.99 -9.07
N PHE A 177 -16.77 -6.74 -8.02
CA PHE A 177 -15.48 -6.62 -7.36
C PHE A 177 -14.38 -7.21 -8.24
N ALA A 178 -13.18 -6.62 -8.19
CA ALA A 178 -12.01 -7.17 -8.87
C ALA A 178 -11.49 -8.41 -8.14
N GLU A 179 -10.84 -9.30 -8.85
CA GLU A 179 -10.08 -10.39 -8.26
C GLU A 179 -8.64 -9.95 -7.95
N ALA A 180 -7.98 -10.58 -6.97
CA ALA A 180 -6.65 -10.18 -6.55
C ALA A 180 -5.61 -10.24 -7.69
N HIS A 181 -5.73 -11.23 -8.57
CA HIS A 181 -4.84 -11.41 -9.72
C HIS A 181 -5.00 -10.35 -10.83
N GLU A 182 -6.08 -9.56 -10.79
CA GLU A 182 -6.29 -8.44 -11.73
C GLU A 182 -5.48 -7.18 -11.33
N ILE A 183 -4.92 -7.17 -10.11
CA ILE A 183 -4.10 -6.06 -9.58
C ILE A 183 -2.61 -6.41 -9.57
N ALA A 184 -2.29 -7.71 -9.54
CA ALA A 184 -0.93 -8.23 -9.39
C ALA A 184 -0.09 -8.15 -10.69
#